data_633f396dd2c5f089a1213c1ebcfb4e32
#
_entry.id   633f396dd2c5f089a1213c1ebcfb4e32
#
_cell.length_a   1.000
_cell.length_b   1.000
_cell.length_c   1.000
_cell.angle_alpha   90.00
_cell.angle_beta   90.00
_cell.angle_gamma   90.00
#
_symmetry.space_group_name_H-M   'P 1'
#
loop_
_entity.id
_entity.type
_entity.pdbx_description
1 polymer ?
#
loop_
_entity_poly.entity_id
_entity_poly.type
_entity_poly.pdbx_seq_one_letter_code
_entity_poly.pdbx_strand_id
1 'polypeptide(L)'
;MATEVNTLELTRDLLSFNTINPPGQERQCAQYLGKLLEDGGFKVAYYDFDESRTSLIARLEGRHDKPPICFSGHLDTVPLGAESWSKDPFSGEVDGNRVYGRGASDMKAGIAAMVGSALRLQKNFPEKAGITLIFTAGEETGSQGASCLAGLNQVLGQCGALVVGEPTSNYPLVGHKGSLWLEIETTGITAH
;
A
#
# COMPACT_ATOMS: atom_id res chain seq x y z
N MET A 1 24.57 12.37 -2.69
CA MET A 1 23.37 12.82 -3.43
C MET A 1 22.40 11.65 -3.41
N ALA A 2 21.23 11.77 -2.76
CA ALA A 2 20.24 10.70 -2.77
C ALA A 2 19.77 10.50 -4.20
N THR A 3 19.84 9.28 -4.71
CA THR A 3 19.42 8.91 -6.06
C THR A 3 17.92 9.20 -6.19
N GLU A 4 17.50 9.81 -7.27
CA GLU A 4 16.09 10.02 -7.54
C GLU A 4 15.42 8.66 -7.75
N VAL A 5 14.37 8.38 -6.98
CA VAL A 5 13.66 7.11 -7.08
C VAL A 5 12.88 7.08 -8.38
N ASN A 6 13.20 6.14 -9.24
CA ASN A 6 12.43 5.84 -10.43
C ASN A 6 11.15 5.09 -10.03
N THR A 7 10.00 5.72 -10.17
CA THR A 7 8.71 5.14 -9.77
C THR A 7 8.32 3.91 -10.59
N LEU A 8 8.77 3.80 -11.84
CA LEU A 8 8.55 2.60 -12.66
C LEU A 8 9.35 1.42 -12.11
N GLU A 9 10.64 1.62 -11.82
CA GLU A 9 11.48 0.56 -11.25
C GLU A 9 10.97 0.17 -9.86
N LEU A 10 10.60 1.14 -9.01
CA LEU A 10 10.00 0.84 -7.72
C LEU A 10 8.70 0.04 -7.86
N THR A 11 7.85 0.35 -8.85
CA THR A 11 6.65 -0.45 -9.13
C THR A 11 7.02 -1.90 -9.46
N ARG A 12 8.01 -2.10 -10.32
CA ARG A 12 8.49 -3.44 -10.71
C ARG A 12 9.05 -4.21 -9.52
N ASP A 13 9.84 -3.54 -8.69
CA ASP A 13 10.36 -4.14 -7.45
C ASP A 13 9.21 -4.59 -6.53
N LEU A 14 8.20 -3.74 -6.34
CA LEU A 14 7.04 -4.08 -5.52
C LEU A 14 6.23 -5.25 -6.11
N LEU A 15 6.11 -5.33 -7.43
CA LEU A 15 5.43 -6.43 -8.10
C LEU A 15 6.13 -7.78 -7.91
N SER A 16 7.45 -7.79 -7.70
CA SER A 16 8.20 -9.03 -7.44
C SER A 16 7.85 -9.72 -6.12
N PHE A 17 7.26 -8.99 -5.16
CA PHE A 17 6.78 -9.58 -3.93
C PHE A 17 5.41 -10.23 -4.13
N ASN A 18 5.33 -11.54 -3.88
CA ASN A 18 4.05 -12.22 -3.85
C ASN A 18 3.32 -11.89 -2.54
N THR A 19 2.36 -10.99 -2.61
CA THR A 19 1.53 -10.56 -1.49
C THR A 19 0.05 -10.93 -1.70
N ILE A 20 -0.20 -12.02 -2.43
CA ILE A 20 -1.58 -12.51 -2.65
C ILE A 20 -2.25 -12.81 -1.31
N ASN A 21 -3.45 -12.31 -1.16
CA ASN A 21 -4.28 -12.47 0.02
C ASN A 21 -5.63 -13.12 -0.36
N PRO A 22 -5.97 -14.26 0.20
CA PRO A 22 -5.22 -15.06 1.17
C PRO A 22 -4.02 -15.81 0.57
N PRO A 23 -2.97 -16.20 1.36
CA PRO A 23 -2.88 -16.03 2.82
C PRO A 23 -2.38 -14.64 3.26
N GLY A 24 -1.77 -13.84 2.36
CA GLY A 24 -1.09 -12.59 2.67
C GLY A 24 0.35 -12.81 3.18
N GLN A 25 1.31 -12.10 2.58
CA GLN A 25 2.74 -12.17 2.93
C GLN A 25 3.39 -10.79 2.75
N GLU A 26 2.80 -9.79 3.36
CA GLU A 26 3.16 -8.39 3.12
C GLU A 26 4.46 -7.97 3.83
N ARG A 27 4.91 -8.72 4.84
CA ARG A 27 6.06 -8.35 5.68
C ARG A 27 7.32 -7.99 4.88
N GLN A 28 7.71 -8.81 3.91
CA GLN A 28 8.92 -8.53 3.13
C GLN A 28 8.78 -7.28 2.27
N CYS A 29 7.61 -7.07 1.66
CA CYS A 29 7.30 -5.87 0.89
C CYS A 29 7.31 -4.61 1.79
N ALA A 30 6.71 -4.69 2.99
CA ALA A 30 6.73 -3.62 3.98
C ALA A 30 8.17 -3.28 4.41
N GLN A 31 9.00 -4.29 4.68
CA GLN A 31 10.39 -4.10 5.09
C GLN A 31 11.24 -3.47 3.96
N TYR A 32 11.04 -3.88 2.72
CA TYR A 32 11.68 -3.26 1.56
C TYR A 32 11.35 -1.77 1.45
N LEU A 33 10.07 -1.43 1.52
CA LEU A 33 9.60 -0.04 1.50
C LEU A 33 10.12 0.74 2.70
N GLY A 34 10.09 0.15 3.89
CA GLY A 34 10.56 0.78 5.09
C GLY A 34 12.04 1.14 5.02
N LYS A 35 12.88 0.23 4.54
CA LYS A 35 14.30 0.49 4.33
C LYS A 35 14.53 1.65 3.36
N LEU A 36 13.82 1.68 2.24
CA LEU A 36 13.89 2.75 1.26
C LEU A 36 13.51 4.12 1.88
N LEU A 37 12.48 4.13 2.72
CA LEU A 37 11.98 5.33 3.38
C LEU A 37 12.91 5.79 4.51
N GLU A 38 13.49 4.86 5.29
CA GLU A 38 14.51 5.17 6.29
C GLU A 38 15.74 5.82 5.65
N ASP A 39 16.22 5.27 4.54
CA ASP A 39 17.32 5.85 3.76
C ASP A 39 16.96 7.24 3.20
N GLY A 40 15.66 7.49 2.98
CA GLY A 40 15.09 8.79 2.66
C GLY A 40 14.84 9.72 3.85
N GLY A 41 15.24 9.33 5.08
CA GLY A 41 15.11 10.14 6.28
C GLY A 41 13.77 10.11 6.98
N PHE A 42 12.89 9.17 6.62
CA PHE A 42 11.64 8.94 7.33
C PHE A 42 11.86 8.11 8.60
N LYS A 43 11.08 8.37 9.63
CA LYS A 43 10.94 7.48 10.79
C LYS A 43 9.93 6.40 10.46
N VAL A 44 10.36 5.14 10.47
CA VAL A 44 9.54 3.99 10.08
C VAL A 44 9.15 3.17 11.29
N ALA A 45 7.91 2.69 11.30
CA ALA A 45 7.38 1.76 12.29
C ALA A 45 6.57 0.66 11.59
N TYR A 46 6.73 -0.57 12.07
CA TYR A 46 6.05 -1.75 11.56
C TYR A 46 5.02 -2.24 12.57
N TYR A 47 3.88 -2.69 12.07
CA TYR A 47 2.76 -3.15 12.87
C TYR A 47 2.29 -4.50 12.36
N ASP A 48 2.68 -5.52 13.07
CA ASP A 48 2.31 -6.91 12.76
C ASP A 48 0.95 -7.24 13.38
N PHE A 49 0.10 -7.91 12.64
CA PHE A 49 -1.11 -8.51 13.19
C PHE A 49 -1.15 -10.03 12.95
N ASP A 50 -0.18 -10.56 12.22
CA ASP A 50 0.07 -11.98 12.03
C ASP A 50 1.54 -12.18 11.66
N GLU A 51 2.02 -13.42 11.65
CA GLU A 51 3.43 -13.78 11.45
C GLU A 51 4.02 -13.25 10.13
N SER A 52 3.21 -13.20 9.06
CA SER A 52 3.63 -12.71 7.73
C SER A 52 2.96 -11.41 7.31
N ARG A 53 2.08 -10.86 8.15
CA ARG A 53 1.19 -9.74 7.84
C ARG A 53 1.64 -8.48 8.57
N THR A 54 2.18 -7.53 7.85
CA THR A 54 2.80 -6.32 8.43
C THR A 54 2.31 -5.07 7.71
N SER A 55 1.76 -4.14 8.48
CA SER A 55 1.52 -2.77 8.03
C SER A 55 2.71 -1.88 8.36
N LEU A 56 2.90 -0.82 7.58
CA LEU A 56 4.01 0.12 7.69
C LEU A 56 3.48 1.54 7.86
N ILE A 57 4.05 2.29 8.81
CA ILE A 57 3.85 3.74 8.90
C ILE A 57 5.21 4.43 8.85
N ALA A 58 5.38 5.35 7.90
CA ALA A 58 6.58 6.15 7.77
C ALA A 58 6.25 7.64 7.90
N ARG A 59 7.04 8.36 8.70
CA ARG A 59 6.81 9.78 9.00
C ARG A 59 8.03 10.63 8.73
N LEU A 60 7.79 11.73 8.04
CA LEU A 60 8.71 12.84 7.93
C LEU A 60 8.08 14.01 8.70
N GLU A 61 8.69 14.40 9.81
CA GLU A 61 8.19 15.47 10.66
C GLU A 61 8.36 16.82 9.97
N GLY A 62 7.31 17.63 9.97
CA GLY A 62 7.36 19.03 9.53
C GLY A 62 7.92 19.95 10.62
N ARG A 63 8.24 21.18 10.25
CA ARG A 63 8.74 22.21 11.16
C ARG A 63 7.66 23.09 11.78
N HIS A 64 6.40 22.84 11.47
CA HIS A 64 5.26 23.65 11.93
C HIS A 64 4.18 22.78 12.59
N ASP A 65 3.37 23.41 13.37
CA ASP A 65 2.24 22.84 14.14
C ASP A 65 1.05 22.41 13.27
N LYS A 66 1.23 22.35 11.95
CA LYS A 66 0.20 21.86 11.04
C LYS A 66 0.23 20.34 10.96
N PRO A 67 -0.93 19.70 11.01
CA PRO A 67 -0.98 18.25 10.83
C PRO A 67 -0.45 17.85 9.45
N PRO A 68 0.20 16.67 9.35
CA PRO A 68 0.82 16.21 8.10
C PRO A 68 -0.21 15.93 7.01
N ILE A 69 0.26 15.97 5.76
CA ILE A 69 -0.43 15.26 4.69
C ILE A 69 -0.18 13.76 4.81
N CYS A 70 -1.24 12.98 4.72
CA CYS A 70 -1.19 11.54 4.83
C CYS A 70 -1.48 10.89 3.47
N PHE A 71 -0.73 9.86 3.13
CA PHE A 71 -0.98 9.00 1.97
C PHE A 71 -1.22 7.59 2.47
N SER A 72 -2.21 6.92 1.92
CA SER A 72 -2.54 5.55 2.30
C SER A 72 -2.69 4.64 1.08
N GLY A 73 -2.32 3.38 1.27
CA GLY A 73 -2.51 2.31 0.31
C GLY A 73 -2.32 0.94 0.96
N HIS A 74 -2.63 -0.13 0.22
CA HIS A 74 -2.46 -1.49 0.70
C HIS A 74 -1.38 -2.26 -0.05
N LEU A 75 -0.75 -3.22 0.64
CA LEU A 75 0.38 -4.00 0.14
C LEU A 75 -0.05 -5.33 -0.46
N ASP A 76 -1.18 -5.86 -0.01
CA ASP A 76 -1.72 -7.13 -0.49
C ASP A 76 -2.37 -7.00 -1.88
N THR A 77 -2.65 -8.13 -2.47
CA THR A 77 -3.29 -8.23 -3.78
C THR A 77 -4.24 -9.42 -3.81
N VAL A 78 -5.28 -9.35 -4.64
CA VAL A 78 -6.18 -10.48 -4.86
C VAL A 78 -5.47 -11.66 -5.55
N PRO A 79 -6.03 -12.89 -5.48
CA PRO A 79 -5.54 -14.06 -6.21
C PRO A 79 -5.44 -13.83 -7.73
N LEU A 80 -4.63 -14.66 -8.39
CA LEU A 80 -4.38 -14.55 -9.84
C LEU A 80 -5.60 -14.83 -10.71
N GLY A 81 -6.61 -15.51 -10.15
CA GLY A 81 -7.78 -15.98 -10.90
C GLY A 81 -7.56 -17.36 -11.52
N ALA A 82 -8.57 -17.84 -12.24
CA ALA A 82 -8.57 -19.18 -12.83
C ALA A 82 -7.89 -19.24 -14.22
N GLU A 83 -7.83 -18.13 -14.92
CA GLU A 83 -7.23 -18.05 -16.26
C GLU A 83 -5.72 -17.93 -16.20
N SER A 84 -5.04 -18.56 -17.17
CA SER A 84 -3.59 -18.47 -17.28
C SER A 84 -3.14 -17.07 -17.69
N TRP A 85 -2.15 -16.55 -17.00
CA TRP A 85 -1.53 -15.28 -17.35
C TRP A 85 -0.62 -15.45 -18.58
N SER A 86 -0.68 -14.51 -19.52
CA SER A 86 0.19 -14.50 -20.71
C SER A 86 1.63 -14.07 -20.40
N LYS A 87 1.86 -13.44 -19.25
CA LYS A 87 3.16 -12.99 -18.72
C LYS A 87 3.23 -13.39 -17.26
N ASP A 88 4.46 -13.51 -16.71
CA ASP A 88 4.63 -13.80 -15.29
C ASP A 88 4.02 -12.66 -14.45
N PRO A 89 3.02 -12.96 -13.58
CA PRO A 89 2.31 -11.95 -12.79
C PRO A 89 3.19 -11.21 -11.78
N PHE A 90 4.40 -11.66 -11.52
CA PHE A 90 5.35 -11.05 -10.59
C PHE A 90 6.58 -10.44 -11.27
N SER A 91 6.68 -10.51 -12.60
CA SER A 91 7.86 -10.00 -13.33
C SER A 91 7.95 -8.49 -13.42
N GLY A 92 6.82 -7.78 -13.31
CA GLY A 92 6.78 -6.35 -13.60
C GLY A 92 7.23 -6.04 -15.04
N GLU A 93 6.96 -6.94 -15.99
CA GLU A 93 7.38 -6.77 -17.39
C GLU A 93 6.79 -5.51 -17.99
N VAL A 94 7.64 -4.76 -18.69
CA VAL A 94 7.22 -3.55 -19.42
C VAL A 94 7.12 -3.89 -20.90
N ASP A 95 5.95 -3.62 -21.48
CA ASP A 95 5.69 -3.78 -22.90
C ASP A 95 5.04 -2.49 -23.43
N GLY A 96 5.78 -1.76 -24.25
CA GLY A 96 5.39 -0.44 -24.71
C GLY A 96 5.21 0.54 -23.54
N ASN A 97 4.00 1.00 -23.34
CA ASN A 97 3.62 1.94 -22.26
C ASN A 97 2.86 1.27 -21.11
N ARG A 98 2.92 -0.05 -20.99
CA ARG A 98 2.23 -0.83 -19.96
C ARG A 98 3.18 -1.60 -19.08
N VAL A 99 2.84 -1.71 -17.80
CA VAL A 99 3.50 -2.60 -16.83
C VAL A 99 2.53 -3.75 -16.54
N TYR A 100 3.02 -4.97 -16.64
CA TYR A 100 2.24 -6.18 -16.39
C TYR A 100 2.59 -6.75 -15.02
N GLY A 101 1.56 -7.07 -14.23
CA GLY A 101 1.74 -7.75 -12.96
C GLY A 101 0.50 -7.70 -12.07
N ARG A 102 0.36 -8.69 -11.18
CA ARG A 102 -0.67 -8.68 -10.15
C ARG A 102 -0.35 -7.56 -9.14
N GLY A 103 -1.29 -6.62 -8.97
CA GLY A 103 -1.08 -5.45 -8.14
C GLY A 103 -0.51 -4.23 -8.90
N ALA A 104 -0.29 -4.32 -10.23
CA ALA A 104 0.22 -3.18 -11.00
C ALA A 104 -0.74 -1.98 -10.93
N SER A 105 -2.04 -2.20 -11.09
CA SER A 105 -3.05 -1.14 -10.92
C SER A 105 -3.51 -1.02 -9.48
N ASP A 106 -3.76 -2.14 -8.83
CA ASP A 106 -4.34 -2.24 -7.49
C ASP A 106 -3.35 -2.95 -6.55
N MET A 107 -2.54 -2.19 -5.72
CA MET A 107 -2.34 -0.76 -5.94
C MET A 107 -0.85 -0.37 -5.83
N LYS A 108 0.07 -1.30 -6.15
CA LYS A 108 1.52 -1.15 -5.96
C LYS A 108 2.10 0.03 -6.77
N ALA A 109 1.55 0.35 -7.97
CA ALA A 109 1.96 1.55 -8.69
C ALA A 109 1.53 2.83 -7.96
N GLY A 110 0.37 2.84 -7.34
CA GLY A 110 -0.07 3.94 -6.46
C GLY A 110 0.89 4.13 -5.28
N ILE A 111 1.30 3.04 -4.63
CA ILE A 111 2.31 3.07 -3.56
C ILE A 111 3.63 3.65 -4.08
N ALA A 112 4.15 3.15 -5.20
CA ALA A 112 5.39 3.63 -5.79
C ALA A 112 5.32 5.14 -6.13
N ALA A 113 4.19 5.62 -6.63
CA ALA A 113 3.97 7.02 -6.92
C ALA A 113 3.96 7.89 -5.65
N MET A 114 3.30 7.43 -4.58
CA MET A 114 3.27 8.11 -3.29
C MET A 114 4.66 8.17 -2.64
N VAL A 115 5.39 7.05 -2.62
CA VAL A 115 6.76 6.96 -2.10
C VAL A 115 7.71 7.86 -2.90
N GLY A 116 7.70 7.76 -4.22
CA GLY A 116 8.54 8.59 -5.08
C GLY A 116 8.25 10.09 -4.92
N SER A 117 6.99 10.45 -4.72
CA SER A 117 6.60 11.84 -4.47
C SER A 117 7.08 12.33 -3.09
N ALA A 118 6.91 11.50 -2.06
CA ALA A 118 7.35 11.83 -0.70
C ALA A 118 8.88 12.01 -0.62
N LEU A 119 9.65 11.13 -1.26
CA LEU A 119 11.11 11.22 -1.31
C LEU A 119 11.62 12.42 -2.13
N ARG A 120 10.90 12.83 -3.19
CA ARG A 120 11.22 14.08 -3.91
C ARG A 120 10.94 15.32 -3.05
N LEU A 121 9.81 15.33 -2.35
CA LEU A 121 9.46 16.43 -1.44
C LEU A 121 10.45 16.55 -0.29
N GLN A 122 10.96 15.46 0.23
CA GLN A 122 11.95 15.46 1.32
C GLN A 122 13.20 16.27 0.96
N LYS A 123 13.70 16.22 -0.27
CA LYS A 123 14.88 16.96 -0.72
C LYS A 123 14.72 18.49 -0.64
N ASN A 124 13.51 18.98 -0.85
CA ASN A 124 13.15 20.39 -0.81
C ASN A 124 12.03 20.62 0.22
N PHE A 125 12.12 19.89 1.35
CA PHE A 125 11.01 19.85 2.30
C PHE A 125 10.69 21.27 2.78
N PRO A 126 9.52 21.79 2.44
CA PRO A 126 9.13 23.11 2.85
C PRO A 126 8.99 23.14 4.37
N GLU A 127 9.28 24.27 4.98
CA GLU A 127 9.11 24.52 6.41
C GLU A 127 7.62 24.52 6.82
N LYS A 128 6.84 23.50 6.40
CA LYS A 128 5.37 23.47 6.58
C LYS A 128 4.92 22.19 7.29
N ALA A 129 3.98 21.49 6.75
CA ALA A 129 3.42 20.28 7.33
C ALA A 129 4.32 19.06 7.11
N GLY A 130 4.23 18.05 7.97
CA GLY A 130 4.90 16.76 7.78
C GLY A 130 4.26 15.92 6.67
N ILE A 131 4.87 14.74 6.44
CA ILE A 131 4.33 13.72 5.54
C ILE A 131 4.19 12.42 6.34
N THR A 132 3.07 11.75 6.23
CA THR A 132 2.86 10.41 6.77
C THR A 132 2.44 9.48 5.64
N LEU A 133 3.15 8.36 5.50
CA LEU A 133 2.81 7.27 4.59
C LEU A 133 2.28 6.12 5.44
N ILE A 134 1.13 5.55 5.07
CA ILE A 134 0.46 4.46 5.78
C ILE A 134 0.20 3.37 4.75
N PHE A 135 0.97 2.27 4.82
CA PHE A 135 0.79 1.14 3.93
C PHE A 135 0.31 -0.06 4.74
N THR A 136 -0.91 -0.48 4.45
CA THR A 136 -1.60 -1.52 5.22
C THR A 136 -1.48 -2.88 4.56
N ALA A 137 -1.56 -3.93 5.35
CA ALA A 137 -1.74 -5.29 4.89
C ALA A 137 -3.21 -5.70 5.05
N GLY A 138 -3.70 -6.61 4.21
CA GLY A 138 -5.01 -7.23 4.36
C GLY A 138 -6.19 -6.33 4.02
N GLU A 139 -6.07 -5.47 3.04
CA GLU A 139 -7.19 -4.66 2.55
C GLU A 139 -8.21 -5.54 1.84
N GLU A 140 -7.76 -6.39 0.93
CA GLU A 140 -8.55 -7.23 0.00
C GLU A 140 -9.44 -8.28 0.71
N THR A 141 -9.24 -8.47 2.01
CA THR A 141 -10.04 -9.38 2.84
C THR A 141 -10.71 -8.67 4.02
N GLY A 142 -10.98 -7.38 3.88
CA GLY A 142 -11.75 -6.59 4.85
C GLY A 142 -10.92 -5.62 5.68
N SER A 143 -9.87 -5.04 5.11
CA SER A 143 -9.08 -3.95 5.71
C SER A 143 -8.50 -4.28 7.09
N GLN A 144 -8.03 -5.54 7.26
CA GLN A 144 -7.59 -6.08 8.55
C GLN A 144 -6.47 -5.24 9.19
N GLY A 145 -5.43 -4.90 8.42
CA GLY A 145 -4.32 -4.09 8.92
C GLY A 145 -4.73 -2.68 9.29
N ALA A 146 -5.61 -2.06 8.50
CA ALA A 146 -6.16 -0.73 8.82
C ALA A 146 -6.97 -0.78 10.12
N SER A 147 -7.80 -1.82 10.31
CA SER A 147 -8.57 -2.03 11.54
C SER A 147 -7.65 -2.23 12.75
N CYS A 148 -6.57 -3.01 12.60
CA CYS A 148 -5.57 -3.14 13.65
C CYS A 148 -4.93 -1.80 14.02
N LEU A 149 -4.49 -1.02 13.04
CA LEU A 149 -3.89 0.30 13.29
C LEU A 149 -4.87 1.26 13.98
N ALA A 150 -6.13 1.25 13.57
CA ALA A 150 -7.18 2.08 14.18
C ALA A 150 -7.45 1.70 15.65
N GLY A 151 -7.28 0.43 16.00
CA GLY A 151 -7.40 -0.07 17.38
C GLY A 151 -6.23 0.31 18.29
N LEU A 152 -5.10 0.73 17.74
CA LEU A 152 -3.93 1.14 18.51
C LEU A 152 -3.98 2.63 18.83
N ASN A 153 -3.98 2.96 20.12
CA ASN A 153 -4.07 4.34 20.59
C ASN A 153 -2.94 5.21 20.01
N GLN A 154 -3.33 6.32 19.37
CA GLN A 154 -2.43 7.37 18.84
C GLN A 154 -1.45 6.95 17.74
N VAL A 155 -1.52 5.72 17.24
CA VAL A 155 -0.59 5.24 16.21
C VAL A 155 -0.77 5.99 14.89
N LEU A 156 -1.98 6.29 14.49
CA LEU A 156 -2.23 7.04 13.24
C LEU A 156 -1.88 8.53 13.37
N GLY A 157 -1.97 9.10 14.57
CA GLY A 157 -1.69 10.51 14.82
C GLY A 157 -2.73 11.45 14.19
N GLN A 158 -2.33 12.70 14.00
CA GLN A 158 -3.16 13.70 13.33
C GLN A 158 -2.96 13.63 11.82
N CYS A 159 -4.01 13.96 11.07
CA CYS A 159 -3.99 14.02 9.62
C CYS A 159 -4.66 15.33 9.16
N GLY A 160 -3.95 16.13 8.39
CA GLY A 160 -4.48 17.38 7.81
C GLY A 160 -5.26 17.14 6.52
N ALA A 161 -4.79 16.18 5.73
CA ALA A 161 -5.47 15.68 4.53
C ALA A 161 -5.01 14.24 4.28
N LEU A 162 -5.90 13.38 3.82
CA LEU A 162 -5.61 11.99 3.46
C LEU A 162 -5.87 11.78 1.97
N VAL A 163 -4.86 11.24 1.30
CA VAL A 163 -4.96 10.76 -0.09
C VAL A 163 -4.83 9.23 -0.06
N VAL A 164 -5.82 8.54 -0.56
CA VAL A 164 -5.80 7.09 -0.76
C VAL A 164 -5.47 6.83 -2.22
N GLY A 165 -4.43 6.03 -2.48
CA GLY A 165 -3.88 5.86 -3.84
C GLY A 165 -4.54 4.76 -4.65
N GLU A 166 -5.83 4.47 -4.43
CA GLU A 166 -6.60 3.47 -5.16
C GLU A 166 -6.74 3.79 -6.66
N PRO A 167 -6.92 2.77 -7.52
CA PRO A 167 -6.96 2.95 -8.98
C PRO A 167 -8.29 3.55 -9.45
N THR A 168 -8.40 4.86 -9.46
CA THR A 168 -9.58 5.62 -9.89
C THR A 168 -9.45 6.21 -11.29
N SER A 169 -8.58 5.65 -12.14
CA SER A 169 -8.21 6.22 -13.45
C SER A 169 -7.72 7.67 -13.36
N ASN A 170 -7.04 8.01 -12.26
CA ASN A 170 -6.54 9.35 -11.91
C ASN A 170 -7.64 10.43 -11.75
N TYR A 171 -8.90 10.04 -11.57
CA TYR A 171 -9.95 10.97 -11.18
C TYR A 171 -10.03 11.07 -9.67
N PRO A 172 -9.92 12.27 -9.07
CA PRO A 172 -10.07 12.40 -7.63
C PRO A 172 -11.52 12.13 -7.22
N LEU A 173 -11.69 11.21 -6.27
CA LEU A 173 -12.98 10.88 -5.67
C LEU A 173 -13.00 11.36 -4.23
N VAL A 174 -14.11 11.91 -3.78
CA VAL A 174 -14.28 12.46 -2.42
C VAL A 174 -15.05 11.54 -1.48
N GLY A 175 -15.35 10.33 -1.92
CA GLY A 175 -16.06 9.32 -1.14
C GLY A 175 -16.18 8.01 -1.90
N HIS A 176 -16.62 6.97 -1.21
CA HIS A 176 -16.84 5.63 -1.77
C HIS A 176 -18.08 4.99 -1.14
N LYS A 177 -18.56 3.92 -1.78
CA LYS A 177 -19.62 3.06 -1.23
C LYS A 177 -19.06 2.14 -0.16
N GLY A 178 -19.89 1.75 0.80
CA GLY A 178 -19.59 0.65 1.69
C GLY A 178 -19.71 -0.71 0.99
N SER A 179 -19.01 -1.71 1.49
CA SER A 179 -19.12 -3.10 1.06
C SER A 179 -19.71 -3.95 2.18
N LEU A 180 -20.59 -4.87 1.83
CA LEU A 180 -21.15 -5.87 2.73
C LEU A 180 -20.93 -7.24 2.11
N TRP A 181 -20.17 -8.09 2.77
CA TRP A 181 -19.95 -9.47 2.38
C TRP A 181 -20.84 -10.37 3.24
N LEU A 182 -21.61 -11.22 2.60
CA LEU A 182 -22.48 -12.19 3.27
C LEU A 182 -22.10 -13.59 2.80
N GLU A 183 -21.83 -14.47 3.74
CA GLU A 183 -21.66 -15.90 3.48
C GLU A 183 -22.88 -16.63 3.99
N ILE A 184 -23.46 -17.48 3.15
CA ILE A 184 -24.60 -18.33 3.51
C ILE A 184 -24.17 -19.78 3.37
N GLU A 185 -24.13 -20.48 4.47
CA GLU A 185 -23.83 -21.91 4.52
C GLU A 185 -25.11 -22.71 4.77
N THR A 186 -25.29 -23.76 4.00
CA THR A 186 -26.37 -24.74 4.23
C THR A 186 -25.76 -26.12 4.42
N THR A 187 -26.14 -26.77 5.52
CA THR A 187 -25.76 -28.16 5.80
C THR A 187 -26.89 -29.11 5.46
N GLY A 188 -26.57 -30.23 4.86
CA GLY A 188 -27.57 -31.22 4.50
C GLY A 188 -26.96 -32.47 3.88
N ILE A 189 -27.81 -33.45 3.58
CA ILE A 189 -27.42 -34.66 2.87
C ILE A 189 -27.73 -34.45 1.40
N THR A 190 -26.75 -34.66 0.54
CA THR A 190 -26.91 -34.56 -0.90
C THR A 190 -27.89 -35.65 -1.36
N ALA A 191 -28.88 -35.25 -2.11
CA ALA A 191 -29.87 -36.14 -2.73
C ALA A 191 -30.13 -35.73 -4.18
N HIS A 192 -30.49 -36.70 -4.97
CA HIS A 192 -30.90 -36.47 -6.35
C HIS A 192 -32.42 -36.41 -6.43
#